data_e9940d07c5101478af48a9cf3ba120c8
#
_entry.id   e9940d07c5101478af48a9cf3ba120c8
#
_cell.length_a   1.000
_cell.length_b   1.000
_cell.length_c   1.000
_cell.angle_alpha   90.00
_cell.angle_beta   90.00
_cell.angle_gamma   90.00
#
_symmetry.space_group_name_H-M   'P 1'
#
loop_
_entity.id
_entity.type
_entity.pdbx_description
1 polymer ?
#
loop_
_entity_poly.entity_id
_entity_poly.type
_entity_poly.pdbx_seq_one_letter_code
_entity_poly.pdbx_strand_id
1 'polypeptide(L)'
;MEYKLDCTGWSREHLVETLLAIPQNANTKIVLCWDAKNINKENSREKIVGNYLNRLGIPCHLKGYTYLKYSVVRCLCNPEELESVTKLLYPAIAKQFGTTSGRVEHGIRHAIQKAYENGRTTEWENIFGESYSSCHTKPTNSRFIATLSDYINLNSENLQ
;
A
#
# COMPACT_ATOMS: atom_id res chain seq x y z
N MET A 1 -14.44 27.96 -23.23
CA MET A 1 -13.00 27.65 -23.20
C MET A 1 -12.83 26.21 -22.73
N GLU A 2 -11.98 25.40 -23.36
CA GLU A 2 -11.76 23.99 -22.96
C GLU A 2 -10.38 23.86 -22.35
N TYR A 3 -10.32 23.36 -21.12
CA TYR A 3 -9.07 23.03 -20.43
C TYR A 3 -8.90 21.51 -20.43
N LYS A 4 -7.79 21.00 -21.00
CA LYS A 4 -7.39 19.60 -20.89
C LYS A 4 -6.31 19.50 -19.82
N LEU A 5 -6.58 18.74 -18.75
CA LEU A 5 -5.65 18.49 -17.68
C LEU A 5 -5.21 17.02 -17.77
N ASP A 6 -3.91 16.83 -17.90
CA ASP A 6 -3.31 15.49 -17.75
C ASP A 6 -3.12 15.26 -16.25
N CYS A 7 -3.96 14.40 -15.69
CA CYS A 7 -3.98 14.07 -14.27
C CYS A 7 -3.16 12.80 -13.96
N THR A 8 -2.33 12.35 -14.90
CA THR A 8 -1.48 11.17 -14.74
C THR A 8 -0.51 11.37 -13.59
N GLY A 9 -0.60 10.53 -12.57
CA GLY A 9 0.25 10.60 -11.38
C GLY A 9 -0.14 11.67 -10.35
N TRP A 10 -1.25 12.39 -10.54
CA TRP A 10 -1.70 13.38 -9.57
C TRP A 10 -2.32 12.74 -8.33
N SER A 11 -1.99 13.28 -7.15
CA SER A 11 -2.72 12.95 -5.93
C SER A 11 -4.11 13.58 -5.96
N ARG A 12 -5.04 12.99 -5.19
CA ARG A 12 -6.40 13.53 -5.06
C ARG A 12 -6.40 15.00 -4.59
N GLU A 13 -5.47 15.35 -3.73
CA GLU A 13 -5.32 16.70 -3.17
C GLU A 13 -4.87 17.69 -4.23
N HIS A 14 -3.87 17.32 -5.01
CA HIS A 14 -3.37 18.14 -6.12
C HIS A 14 -4.43 18.35 -7.20
N LEU A 15 -5.24 17.31 -7.48
CA LEU A 15 -6.37 17.42 -8.39
C LEU A 15 -7.40 18.44 -7.88
N VAL A 16 -7.77 18.36 -6.60
CA VAL A 16 -8.74 19.28 -5.99
C VAL A 16 -8.23 20.72 -5.99
N GLU A 17 -6.97 20.95 -5.61
CA GLU A 17 -6.36 22.28 -5.64
C GLU A 17 -6.35 22.87 -7.04
N THR A 18 -5.97 22.08 -8.05
CA THR A 18 -5.91 22.55 -9.43
C THR A 18 -7.30 22.85 -9.98
N LEU A 19 -8.31 22.00 -9.67
CA LEU A 19 -9.70 22.24 -10.07
C LEU A 19 -10.28 23.51 -9.43
N LEU A 20 -9.92 23.80 -8.19
CA LEU A 20 -10.36 25.02 -7.50
C LEU A 20 -9.68 26.28 -8.05
N ALA A 21 -8.48 26.17 -8.61
CA ALA A 21 -7.75 27.28 -9.22
C ALA A 21 -8.27 27.67 -10.63
N ILE A 22 -9.09 26.80 -11.27
CA ILE A 22 -9.65 27.11 -12.59
C ILE A 22 -10.85 28.04 -12.47
N PRO A 23 -10.87 29.17 -13.22
CA PRO A 23 -12.01 30.10 -13.20
C PRO A 23 -13.33 29.41 -13.58
N GLN A 24 -14.29 29.46 -12.70
CA GLN A 24 -15.62 28.85 -12.89
C GLN A 24 -16.52 29.79 -13.71
N ASN A 25 -16.34 29.85 -15.01
CA ASN A 25 -17.22 30.56 -15.91
C ASN A 25 -18.24 29.60 -16.55
N ALA A 26 -19.46 30.08 -16.81
CA ALA A 26 -20.58 29.27 -17.33
C ALA A 26 -20.27 28.50 -18.65
N ASN A 27 -19.19 28.83 -19.35
CA ASN A 27 -18.75 28.18 -20.60
C ASN A 27 -17.41 27.44 -20.46
N THR A 28 -16.98 27.09 -19.26
CA THR A 28 -15.73 26.36 -19.03
C THR A 28 -15.99 24.86 -19.08
N LYS A 29 -15.40 24.17 -20.05
CA LYS A 29 -15.40 22.71 -20.14
C LYS A 29 -14.03 22.21 -19.68
N ILE A 30 -14.02 21.40 -18.63
CA ILE A 30 -12.81 20.76 -18.10
C ILE A 30 -12.81 19.31 -18.56
N VAL A 31 -11.77 18.92 -19.28
CA VAL A 31 -11.54 17.51 -19.70
C VAL A 31 -10.37 16.99 -18.90
N LEU A 32 -10.65 16.04 -18.00
CA LEU A 32 -9.64 15.34 -17.22
C LEU A 32 -9.15 14.15 -18.06
N CYS A 33 -7.87 14.18 -18.42
CA CYS A 33 -7.21 13.05 -19.08
C CYS A 33 -6.61 12.15 -18.00
N TRP A 34 -7.11 10.93 -17.87
CA TRP A 34 -6.66 9.96 -16.91
C TRP A 34 -6.02 8.78 -17.63
N ASP A 35 -4.84 8.39 -17.20
CA ASP A 35 -4.23 7.17 -17.74
C ASP A 35 -4.92 5.93 -17.12
N ALA A 36 -5.85 5.34 -17.87
CA ALA A 36 -6.57 4.14 -17.48
C ALA A 36 -5.63 2.94 -17.18
N LYS A 37 -4.38 2.96 -17.71
CA LYS A 37 -3.38 1.93 -17.42
C LYS A 37 -2.90 2.01 -15.96
N ASN A 38 -2.80 3.21 -15.38
CA ASN A 38 -2.38 3.37 -13.98
C ASN A 38 -3.45 2.88 -13.00
N ILE A 39 -4.73 3.16 -13.25
CA ILE A 39 -5.85 2.68 -12.41
C ILE A 39 -5.90 1.14 -12.45
N ASN A 40 -5.75 0.54 -13.62
CA ASN A 40 -5.73 -0.92 -13.76
C ASN A 40 -4.52 -1.55 -13.06
N LYS A 41 -3.36 -0.89 -13.10
CA LYS A 41 -2.13 -1.36 -12.45
C LYS A 41 -2.25 -1.30 -10.92
N GLU A 42 -2.84 -0.24 -10.38
CA GLU A 42 -3.07 -0.09 -8.93
C GLU A 42 -4.07 -1.13 -8.41
N ASN A 43 -5.21 -1.31 -9.10
CA ASN A 43 -6.19 -2.35 -8.79
C ASN A 43 -5.59 -3.77 -8.86
N SER A 44 -4.70 -4.00 -9.81
CA SER A 44 -3.99 -5.29 -9.93
C SER A 44 -3.03 -5.50 -8.75
N ARG A 45 -2.25 -4.47 -8.37
CA ARG A 45 -1.36 -4.52 -7.20
C ARG A 45 -2.13 -4.78 -5.91
N GLU A 46 -3.25 -4.11 -5.71
CA GLU A 46 -4.10 -4.34 -4.54
C GLU A 46 -4.59 -5.78 -4.43
N LYS A 47 -5.00 -6.39 -5.54
CA LYS A 47 -5.40 -7.80 -5.58
C LYS A 47 -4.24 -8.73 -5.25
N ILE A 48 -3.08 -8.50 -5.84
CA ILE A 48 -1.87 -9.29 -5.60
C ILE A 48 -1.49 -9.22 -4.11
N VAL A 49 -1.39 -8.01 -3.55
CA VAL A 49 -1.05 -7.82 -2.14
C VAL A 49 -2.08 -8.50 -1.24
N GLY A 50 -3.38 -8.33 -1.53
CA GLY A 50 -4.46 -8.98 -0.78
C GLY A 50 -4.33 -10.51 -0.78
N ASN A 51 -4.01 -11.11 -1.92
CA ASN A 51 -3.78 -12.55 -2.04
C ASN A 51 -2.60 -13.02 -1.14
N TYR A 52 -1.47 -12.31 -1.16
CA TYR A 52 -0.34 -12.66 -0.30
C TYR A 52 -0.66 -12.50 1.19
N LEU A 53 -1.35 -11.42 1.59
CA LEU A 53 -1.76 -11.24 2.99
C LEU A 53 -2.70 -12.35 3.46
N ASN A 54 -3.62 -12.79 2.60
CA ASN A 54 -4.53 -13.92 2.92
C ASN A 54 -3.76 -15.24 3.03
N ARG A 55 -2.81 -15.51 2.13
CA ARG A 55 -1.93 -16.70 2.16
C ARG A 55 -1.03 -16.72 3.40
N LEU A 56 -0.59 -15.55 3.86
CA LEU A 56 0.14 -15.37 5.12
C LEU A 56 -0.75 -15.51 6.36
N GLY A 57 -2.07 -15.65 6.18
CA GLY A 57 -3.02 -15.80 7.28
C GLY A 57 -3.31 -14.49 8.04
N ILE A 58 -3.08 -13.33 7.43
CA ILE A 58 -3.43 -12.05 8.05
C ILE A 58 -4.96 -11.92 8.10
N PRO A 59 -5.58 -11.75 9.30
CA PRO A 59 -7.04 -11.72 9.40
C PRO A 59 -7.65 -10.48 8.74
N CYS A 60 -8.46 -10.69 7.70
CA CYS A 60 -9.02 -9.61 6.86
C CYS A 60 -10.01 -8.69 7.59
N HIS A 61 -10.61 -9.14 8.70
CA HIS A 61 -11.54 -8.35 9.51
C HIS A 61 -10.84 -7.30 10.41
N LEU A 62 -9.52 -7.37 10.56
CA LEU A 62 -8.76 -6.42 11.37
C LEU A 62 -8.47 -5.14 10.58
N LYS A 63 -8.60 -3.97 11.21
CA LYS A 63 -8.16 -2.70 10.61
C LYS A 63 -6.69 -2.73 10.18
N GLY A 64 -5.86 -3.48 10.92
CA GLY A 64 -4.46 -3.68 10.61
C GLY A 64 -4.21 -4.36 9.26
N TYR A 65 -5.12 -5.22 8.79
CA TYR A 65 -5.08 -5.79 7.44
C TYR A 65 -5.18 -4.69 6.37
N THR A 66 -6.14 -3.78 6.53
CA THR A 66 -6.33 -2.67 5.59
C THR A 66 -5.13 -1.74 5.57
N TYR A 67 -4.59 -1.39 6.75
CA TYR A 67 -3.39 -0.56 6.84
C TYR A 67 -2.18 -1.25 6.22
N LEU A 68 -2.00 -2.54 6.47
CA LEU A 68 -0.90 -3.34 5.93
C LEU A 68 -0.99 -3.47 4.41
N LYS A 69 -2.18 -3.76 3.87
CA LYS A 69 -2.43 -3.81 2.43
C LYS A 69 -2.06 -2.49 1.77
N TYR A 70 -2.56 -1.38 2.31
CA TYR A 70 -2.26 -0.04 1.80
C TYR A 70 -0.76 0.31 1.91
N SER A 71 -0.10 -0.10 3.02
CA SER A 71 1.34 0.09 3.20
C SER A 71 2.14 -0.57 2.08
N VAL A 72 1.87 -1.84 1.81
CA VAL A 72 2.61 -2.61 0.79
C VAL A 72 2.35 -2.05 -0.60
N VAL A 73 1.09 -1.77 -0.97
CA VAL A 73 0.74 -1.17 -2.27
C VAL A 73 1.46 0.17 -2.44
N ARG A 74 1.50 0.99 -1.40
CA ARG A 74 2.16 2.28 -1.43
C ARG A 74 3.68 2.16 -1.63
N CYS A 75 4.32 1.22 -0.93
CA CYS A 75 5.76 0.96 -1.09
C CYS A 75 6.12 0.38 -2.46
N LEU A 76 5.21 -0.37 -3.09
CA LEU A 76 5.37 -0.82 -4.49
C LEU A 76 5.32 0.34 -5.49
N CYS A 77 4.71 1.47 -5.13
CA CYS A 77 4.66 2.68 -5.95
C CYS A 77 5.78 3.67 -5.60
N ASN A 78 6.13 3.76 -4.32
CA ASN A 78 7.08 4.73 -3.76
C ASN A 78 8.06 4.02 -2.82
N PRO A 79 9.08 3.34 -3.34
CA PRO A 79 10.02 2.54 -2.54
C PRO A 79 10.77 3.35 -1.47
N GLU A 80 10.98 4.64 -1.69
CA GLU A 80 11.62 5.56 -0.76
C GLU A 80 10.90 5.68 0.60
N GLU A 81 9.62 5.35 0.66
CA GLU A 81 8.85 5.38 1.92
C GLU A 81 9.28 4.26 2.90
N LEU A 82 9.94 3.21 2.39
CA LEU A 82 10.52 2.15 3.21
C LEU A 82 11.71 2.63 4.05
N GLU A 83 12.42 3.65 3.59
CA GLU A 83 13.58 4.21 4.31
C GLU A 83 13.16 4.90 5.62
N SER A 84 11.92 5.37 5.68
CA SER A 84 11.41 6.09 6.86
C SER A 84 9.94 5.77 7.17
N VAL A 85 9.66 4.51 7.48
CA VAL A 85 8.31 4.00 7.75
C VAL A 85 7.57 4.83 8.80
N THR A 86 8.25 5.20 9.88
CA THR A 86 7.64 5.96 10.99
C THR A 86 7.35 7.41 10.62
N LYS A 87 8.23 8.04 9.81
CA LYS A 87 8.12 9.47 9.50
C LYS A 87 7.33 9.74 8.22
N LEU A 88 7.32 8.81 7.28
CA LEU A 88 6.67 8.98 5.97
C LEU A 88 5.44 8.08 5.83
N LEU A 89 5.61 6.77 5.95
CA LEU A 89 4.56 5.80 5.63
C LEU A 89 3.39 5.85 6.63
N TYR A 90 3.64 5.78 7.94
CA TYR A 90 2.55 5.79 8.93
C TYR A 90 1.74 7.08 8.96
N PRO A 91 2.33 8.29 8.86
CA PRO A 91 1.55 9.52 8.73
C PRO A 91 0.71 9.58 7.46
N ALA A 92 1.22 9.10 6.32
CA ALA A 92 0.46 9.04 5.08
C ALA A 92 -0.77 8.12 5.20
N ILE A 93 -0.60 6.94 5.81
CA ILE A 93 -1.71 6.01 6.09
C ILE A 93 -2.70 6.62 7.08
N ALA A 94 -2.19 7.25 8.14
CA ALA A 94 -3.02 7.90 9.15
C ALA A 94 -3.91 8.98 8.54
N LYS A 95 -3.36 9.79 7.64
CA LYS A 95 -4.10 10.81 6.89
C LYS A 95 -5.19 10.17 6.00
N GLN A 96 -4.83 9.11 5.25
CA GLN A 96 -5.76 8.41 4.36
C GLN A 96 -6.97 7.81 5.08
N PHE A 97 -6.76 7.28 6.29
CA PHE A 97 -7.80 6.58 7.05
C PHE A 97 -8.39 7.40 8.21
N GLY A 98 -8.08 8.68 8.32
CA GLY A 98 -8.60 9.55 9.37
C GLY A 98 -8.25 9.07 10.79
N THR A 99 -7.00 8.64 10.99
CA THR A 99 -6.52 8.06 12.26
C THR A 99 -5.17 8.65 12.67
N THR A 100 -4.47 8.04 13.61
CA THR A 100 -3.14 8.46 14.06
C THR A 100 -2.07 7.44 13.67
N SER A 101 -0.82 7.90 13.48
CA SER A 101 0.32 7.04 13.16
C SER A 101 0.53 5.92 14.20
N GLY A 102 0.30 6.20 15.49
CA GLY A 102 0.38 5.19 16.55
C GLY A 102 -0.69 4.11 16.42
N ARG A 103 -1.92 4.46 16.03
CA ARG A 103 -2.99 3.48 15.79
C ARG A 103 -2.71 2.65 14.54
N VAL A 104 -2.13 3.23 13.50
CA VAL A 104 -1.68 2.51 12.30
C VAL A 104 -0.61 1.50 12.67
N GLU A 105 0.44 1.93 13.34
CA GLU A 105 1.55 1.10 13.79
C GLU A 105 1.07 -0.07 14.66
N HIS A 106 0.25 0.22 15.68
CA HIS A 106 -0.31 -0.80 16.55
C HIS A 106 -1.22 -1.77 15.80
N GLY A 107 -2.08 -1.26 14.91
CA GLY A 107 -2.98 -2.09 14.09
C GLY A 107 -2.22 -3.06 13.20
N ILE A 108 -1.17 -2.61 12.52
CA ILE A 108 -0.29 -3.44 11.68
C ILE A 108 0.40 -4.50 12.55
N ARG A 109 0.99 -4.09 13.67
CA ARG A 109 1.66 -5.00 14.61
C ARG A 109 0.74 -6.10 15.10
N HIS A 110 -0.49 -5.75 15.47
CA HIS A 110 -1.50 -6.70 15.93
C HIS A 110 -1.90 -7.68 14.83
N ALA A 111 -2.09 -7.21 13.59
CA ALA A 111 -2.47 -8.07 12.46
C ALA A 111 -1.36 -9.09 12.14
N ILE A 112 -0.10 -8.66 12.10
CA ILE A 112 1.06 -9.54 11.90
C ILE A 112 1.18 -10.54 13.06
N GLN A 113 0.97 -10.10 14.31
CA GLN A 113 1.02 -10.95 15.49
C GLN A 113 -0.03 -12.08 15.40
N LYS A 114 -1.26 -11.74 15.04
CA LYS A 114 -2.35 -12.73 14.91
C LYS A 114 -2.06 -13.77 13.82
N ALA A 115 -1.54 -13.36 12.68
CA ALA A 115 -1.14 -14.29 11.64
C ALA A 115 0.01 -15.20 12.10
N TYR A 116 0.97 -14.64 12.82
CA TYR A 116 2.09 -15.40 13.35
C TYR A 116 1.67 -16.43 14.42
N GLU A 117 0.71 -16.08 15.31
CA GLU A 117 0.17 -16.96 16.34
C GLU A 117 -0.68 -18.10 15.76
N ASN A 118 -1.37 -17.86 14.65
CA ASN A 118 -2.22 -18.85 13.99
C ASN A 118 -1.41 -19.97 13.26
N GLY A 119 -0.12 -19.89 13.31
CA GLY A 119 0.79 -20.87 12.73
C GLY A 119 1.39 -20.41 11.41
N ARG A 120 2.58 -20.95 11.15
CA ARG A 120 3.33 -20.65 9.94
C ARG A 120 2.81 -21.50 8.79
N THR A 121 2.48 -20.85 7.70
CA THR A 121 2.26 -21.52 6.42
C THR A 121 3.59 -21.62 5.68
N THR A 122 3.68 -22.52 4.69
CA THR A 122 4.81 -22.57 3.75
C THR A 122 5.08 -21.21 3.10
N GLU A 123 4.06 -20.34 3.02
CA GLU A 123 4.20 -19.00 2.47
C GLU A 123 5.09 -18.09 3.31
N TRP A 124 5.09 -18.24 4.64
CA TRP A 124 6.01 -17.52 5.51
C TRP A 124 7.47 -17.90 5.22
N GLU A 125 7.74 -19.17 4.99
CA GLU A 125 9.08 -19.66 4.65
C GLU A 125 9.52 -19.19 3.28
N ASN A 126 8.63 -19.21 2.30
CA ASN A 126 8.89 -18.73 0.95
C ASN A 126 9.23 -17.24 0.89
N ILE A 127 8.52 -16.41 1.67
CA ILE A 127 8.67 -14.96 1.63
C ILE A 127 9.79 -14.48 2.57
N PHE A 128 9.87 -15.04 3.78
CA PHE A 128 10.80 -14.58 4.82
C PHE A 128 12.07 -15.41 4.96
N GLY A 129 12.14 -16.56 4.26
CA GLY A 129 13.28 -17.45 4.21
C GLY A 129 13.42 -18.39 5.42
N GLU A 130 14.32 -19.38 5.30
CA GLU A 130 14.57 -20.38 6.34
C GLU A 130 15.15 -19.78 7.62
N SER A 131 15.91 -18.70 7.53
CA SER A 131 16.43 -17.99 8.71
C SER A 131 15.33 -17.43 9.61
N TYR A 132 14.12 -17.25 9.08
CA TYR A 132 12.94 -16.88 9.84
C TYR A 132 12.36 -18.06 10.61
N SER A 133 12.42 -19.26 10.03
CA SER A 133 12.01 -20.51 10.68
C SER A 133 12.88 -20.86 11.87
N SER A 134 14.19 -20.63 11.79
CA SER A 134 15.18 -20.99 12.83
C SER A 134 15.17 -20.03 14.02
N CYS A 135 14.92 -18.73 13.81
CA CYS A 135 14.99 -17.72 14.88
C CYS A 135 13.72 -17.58 15.72
N HIS A 136 12.60 -18.19 15.32
CA HIS A 136 11.31 -18.13 16.02
C HIS A 136 10.83 -16.74 16.41
N THR A 137 11.31 -15.69 15.75
CA THR A 137 10.97 -14.30 16.06
C THR A 137 10.08 -13.69 14.98
N LYS A 138 9.00 -13.07 15.43
CA LYS A 138 8.10 -12.32 14.55
C LYS A 138 8.83 -11.12 13.92
N PRO A 139 8.65 -10.84 12.61
CA PRO A 139 9.24 -9.65 12.01
C PRO A 139 8.65 -8.36 12.60
N THR A 140 9.47 -7.32 12.61
CA THR A 140 8.97 -5.96 12.84
C THR A 140 8.05 -5.53 11.69
N ASN A 141 7.19 -4.54 11.92
CA ASN A 141 6.30 -4.01 10.89
C ASN A 141 7.08 -3.57 9.64
N SER A 142 8.16 -2.83 9.82
CA SER A 142 8.99 -2.33 8.72
C SER A 142 9.62 -3.48 7.93
N ARG A 143 10.17 -4.48 8.62
CA ARG A 143 10.74 -5.66 7.96
C ARG A 143 9.68 -6.46 7.20
N PHE A 144 8.49 -6.62 7.78
CA PHE A 144 7.39 -7.32 7.11
C PHE A 144 7.00 -6.62 5.81
N ILE A 145 6.77 -5.29 5.88
CA ILE A 145 6.37 -4.48 4.71
C ILE A 145 7.46 -4.53 3.64
N ALA A 146 8.71 -4.30 4.00
CA ALA A 146 9.84 -4.29 3.06
C ALA A 146 9.99 -5.65 2.38
N THR A 147 10.11 -6.74 3.14
CA THR A 147 10.31 -8.08 2.58
C THR A 147 9.17 -8.51 1.67
N LEU A 148 7.91 -8.22 2.06
CA LEU A 148 6.76 -8.56 1.22
C LEU A 148 6.71 -7.71 -0.06
N SER A 149 7.06 -6.43 0.01
CA SER A 149 7.13 -5.55 -1.16
C SER A 149 8.20 -6.02 -2.14
N ASP A 150 9.39 -6.34 -1.67
CA ASP A 150 10.49 -6.86 -2.48
C ASP A 150 10.12 -8.20 -3.13
N TYR A 151 9.54 -9.11 -2.36
CA TYR A 151 9.09 -10.41 -2.87
C TYR A 151 8.06 -10.26 -4.00
N ILE A 152 7.10 -9.36 -3.84
CA ILE A 152 6.08 -9.10 -4.88
C ILE A 152 6.72 -8.48 -6.11
N ASN A 153 7.64 -7.52 -5.98
CA ASN A 153 8.33 -6.92 -7.11
C ASN A 153 9.10 -7.97 -7.93
N LEU A 154 9.92 -8.79 -7.28
CA LEU A 154 10.69 -9.85 -7.93
C LEU A 154 9.81 -10.86 -8.67
N ASN A 155 8.68 -11.24 -8.09
CA ASN A 155 7.76 -12.20 -8.72
C ASN A 155 6.86 -11.56 -9.79
N SER A 156 6.65 -10.25 -9.75
CA SER A 156 5.88 -9.53 -10.78
C SER A 156 6.67 -9.36 -12.08
N GLU A 157 7.99 -9.28 -12.02
CA GLU A 157 8.87 -9.21 -13.19
C GLU A 157 8.96 -10.55 -13.94
N ASN A 158 8.73 -11.67 -13.26
CA ASN A 158 8.73 -13.00 -13.85
C ASN A 158 7.40 -13.41 -14.52
N LEU A 159 6.39 -12.55 -14.49
CA LEU A 159 5.05 -12.79 -15.07
C LEU A 159 4.79 -11.97 -16.35
N GLN A 160 5.79 -11.25 -16.87
CA GLN A 160 5.78 -10.58 -18.18
C GLN A 160 6.56 -11.39 -19.20
#